data_876d0b689d0b5e9274fc7862462a05da
#
_entry.id   876d0b689d0b5e9274fc7862462a05da
#
_cell.length_a   1.000
_cell.length_b   1.000
_cell.length_c   1.000
_cell.angle_alpha   90.00
_cell.angle_beta   90.00
_cell.angle_gamma   90.00
#
_symmetry.space_group_name_H-M   'P 1'
#
loop_
_entity.id
_entity.type
_entity.pdbx_description
1 polymer ?
#
loop_
_entity_poly.entity_id
_entity_poly.type
_entity_poly.pdbx_seq_one_letter_code
_entity_poly.pdbx_strand_id
1 'polypeptide(L)'
;MKETPDAGSGIGRGSAVVIVLHSPREKCWGVLDEISQAGVFLRGLDLNAFDDWVSAVAHGEPFIGFGDLFFPMWRVERISRDEAAGGVPSFYEQVERRTGHTIDELLRTDSSDTA
;
A
#
# COMPACT_ATOMS: atom_id res chain seq x y z
N MET A 1 -16.90 -14.84 16.47
CA MET A 1 -16.47 -14.84 16.06
C MET A 1 -16.03 -14.38 15.53
N LYS A 2 -16.15 -14.26 15.51
CA LYS A 2 -15.71 -13.99 14.94
C LYS A 2 -15.14 -13.77 14.37
N GLU A 3 -15.01 -13.74 14.32
CA GLU A 3 -14.37 -13.69 13.76
C GLU A 3 -13.90 -13.44 13.08
N THR A 4 -13.92 -13.54 13.18
CA THR A 4 -13.38 -13.46 12.55
C THR A 4 -13.11 -13.28 11.65
N PRO A 5 -13.60 -12.99 11.37
CA PRO A 5 -13.41 -13.05 10.42
C PRO A 5 -12.75 -12.77 9.85
N ASP A 6 -12.69 -12.43 9.97
CA ASP A 6 -12.05 -12.17 9.41
C ASP A 6 -10.96 -12.30 9.32
N ALA A 7 -11.14 -12.46 10.28
CA ALA A 7 -9.76 -12.69 10.42
C ALA A 7 -9.20 -13.19 9.14
N GLY A 8 -8.66 -13.90 8.99
CA GLY A 8 -8.03 -14.25 7.80
C GLY A 8 -8.89 -14.10 6.63
N SER A 9 -9.90 -13.61 6.95
CA SER A 9 -10.91 -13.66 6.01
C SER A 9 -10.59 -12.89 4.83
N GLY A 10 -10.18 -11.86 4.84
CA GLY A 10 -10.16 -11.21 3.61
C GLY A 10 -9.33 -9.95 3.61
N ILE A 11 -9.24 -9.44 2.45
CA ILE A 11 -8.62 -8.16 2.21
C ILE A 11 -9.64 -7.11 2.55
N GLY A 12 -9.26 -6.17 3.40
CA GLY A 12 -10.14 -5.09 3.79
C GLY A 12 -9.37 -3.88 4.22
N ARG A 13 -10.08 -2.93 4.79
CA ARG A 13 -9.48 -1.68 5.25
C ARG A 13 -8.30 -1.97 6.17
N GLY A 14 -7.19 -1.32 5.92
CA GLY A 14 -5.97 -1.50 6.71
C GLY A 14 -5.05 -2.59 6.19
N SER A 15 -5.48 -3.36 5.22
CA SER A 15 -4.63 -4.39 4.65
C SER A 15 -3.56 -3.79 3.75
N ALA A 16 -2.35 -4.29 3.87
CA ALA A 16 -1.30 -3.96 2.91
C ALA A 16 -1.53 -4.82 1.67
N VAL A 17 -1.62 -4.20 0.52
CA VAL A 17 -2.01 -4.88 -0.72
C VAL A 17 -1.20 -4.41 -1.92
N VAL A 18 -1.20 -5.26 -2.95
CA VAL A 18 -0.74 -4.88 -4.27
C VAL A 18 -1.97 -4.91 -5.18
N ILE A 19 -2.19 -3.82 -5.88
CA ILE A 19 -3.30 -3.71 -6.82
C ILE A 19 -2.73 -3.72 -8.23
N VAL A 20 -3.25 -4.63 -9.05
CA VAL A 20 -2.89 -4.68 -10.46
C VAL A 20 -4.02 -4.03 -11.24
N LEU A 21 -3.66 -3.11 -12.10
CA LEU A 21 -4.60 -2.36 -12.92
C LEU A 21 -4.37 -2.67 -14.40
N HIS A 22 -5.39 -2.42 -15.19
CA HIS A 22 -5.25 -2.53 -16.64
C HIS A 22 -5.74 -1.23 -17.30
N SER A 23 -5.33 -1.03 -18.53
CA SER A 23 -5.78 0.11 -19.37
C SER A 23 -5.44 1.47 -18.79
N PRO A 24 -4.20 1.79 -18.52
CA PRO A 24 -2.99 1.03 -18.80
C PRO A 24 -2.63 0.09 -17.66
N ARG A 25 -1.73 -0.86 -17.94
CA ARG A 25 -1.30 -1.80 -16.92
C ARG A 25 -0.36 -1.11 -15.95
N GLU A 26 -0.72 -1.19 -14.69
CA GLU A 26 0.07 -0.61 -13.61
C GLU A 26 -0.03 -1.50 -12.39
N LYS A 27 0.94 -1.39 -11.49
CA LYS A 27 0.89 -2.06 -10.20
C LYS A 27 1.15 -1.03 -9.13
N CYS A 28 0.27 -0.99 -8.14
CA CYS A 28 0.41 -0.08 -7.01
C CYS A 28 0.43 -0.86 -5.71
N TRP A 29 1.14 -0.35 -4.74
CA TRP A 29 1.22 -0.96 -3.42
C TRP A 29 0.83 0.08 -2.38
N GLY A 30 0.20 -0.39 -1.32
CA GLY A 30 -0.13 0.50 -0.22
C GLY A 30 -1.05 -0.14 0.77
N VAL A 31 -1.67 0.70 1.57
CA VAL A 31 -2.63 0.27 2.58
C VAL A 31 -4.02 0.59 2.06
N LEU A 32 -4.87 -0.43 2.05
CA LEU A 32 -6.22 -0.28 1.52
C LEU A 32 -7.04 0.58 2.46
N ASP A 33 -7.69 1.58 1.92
CA ASP A 33 -8.55 2.45 2.70
C ASP A 33 -10.01 2.06 2.55
N GLU A 34 -10.46 1.86 1.33
CA GLU A 34 -11.85 1.51 1.10
C GLU A 34 -12.04 0.81 -0.24
N ILE A 35 -12.96 -0.16 -0.27
CA ILE A 35 -13.41 -0.78 -1.51
C ILE A 35 -14.91 -0.55 -1.59
N SER A 36 -15.38 -0.09 -2.74
CA SER A 36 -16.80 0.07 -2.99
C SER A 36 -17.08 -0.36 -4.42
N GLN A 37 -18.35 -0.31 -4.81
CA GLN A 37 -18.69 -0.62 -6.20
C GLN A 37 -18.07 0.37 -7.17
N ALA A 38 -17.86 1.59 -6.73
CA ALA A 38 -17.26 2.61 -7.58
C ALA A 38 -15.78 2.38 -7.83
N GLY A 39 -15.08 1.84 -6.85
CA GLY A 39 -13.65 1.63 -7.01
C GLY A 39 -12.93 1.40 -5.70
N VAL A 40 -11.63 1.62 -5.74
CA VAL A 40 -10.74 1.32 -4.64
C VAL A 40 -9.97 2.56 -4.24
N PHE A 41 -9.98 2.86 -2.94
CA PHE A 41 -9.14 3.93 -2.37
C PHE A 41 -7.94 3.28 -1.71
N LEU A 42 -6.76 3.71 -2.10
CA LEU A 42 -5.50 3.18 -1.63
C LEU A 42 -4.61 4.30 -1.13
N ARG A 43 -4.00 4.10 0.02
CA ARG A 43 -2.95 5.00 0.46
C ARG A 43 -1.63 4.36 0.10
N GLY A 44 -1.02 4.82 -0.97
CA GLY A 44 0.14 4.13 -1.48
C GLY A 44 0.80 4.82 -2.66
N LEU A 45 1.44 4.02 -3.51
CA LEU A 45 2.19 4.56 -4.63
C LEU A 45 2.34 3.49 -5.71
N ASP A 46 2.74 3.95 -6.89
CA ASP A 46 3.10 3.06 -8.00
C ASP A 46 4.35 2.28 -7.61
N LEU A 47 4.35 0.98 -7.87
CA LEU A 47 5.50 0.14 -7.51
C LEU A 47 6.78 0.52 -8.24
N ASN A 48 6.68 1.18 -9.38
CA ASN A 48 7.87 1.66 -10.07
C ASN A 48 8.59 2.74 -9.26
N ALA A 49 7.89 3.41 -8.35
CA ALA A 49 8.48 4.44 -7.52
C ALA A 49 8.88 3.91 -6.14
N PHE A 50 8.66 2.63 -5.88
CA PHE A 50 8.85 2.09 -4.53
C PHE A 50 10.27 2.26 -4.01
N ASP A 51 11.26 1.86 -4.81
CA ASP A 51 12.65 1.91 -4.34
C ASP A 51 13.12 3.34 -4.12
N ASP A 52 12.74 4.26 -4.99
CA ASP A 52 13.10 5.67 -4.84
C ASP A 52 12.45 6.25 -3.58
N TRP A 53 11.18 5.91 -3.35
CA TRP A 53 10.47 6.39 -2.18
C TRP A 53 11.10 5.86 -0.89
N VAL A 54 11.39 4.57 -0.84
CA VAL A 54 12.00 3.96 0.34
C VAL A 54 13.36 4.59 0.62
N SER A 55 14.15 4.80 -0.42
CA SER A 55 15.45 5.42 -0.28
C SER A 55 15.33 6.84 0.25
N ALA A 56 14.39 7.61 -0.26
CA ALA A 56 14.18 8.98 0.20
C ALA A 56 13.78 8.99 1.68
N VAL A 57 12.86 8.10 2.07
CA VAL A 57 12.44 8.00 3.47
C VAL A 57 13.63 7.64 4.36
N ALA A 58 14.44 6.68 3.92
CA ALA A 58 15.59 6.24 4.71
C ALA A 58 16.61 7.37 4.92
N HIS A 59 16.70 8.30 3.99
CA HIS A 59 17.63 9.41 4.07
C HIS A 59 17.00 10.71 4.57
N GLY A 60 15.71 10.64 4.96
CA GLY A 60 15.02 11.84 5.44
C GLY A 60 14.76 12.87 4.37
N GLU A 61 14.71 12.45 3.13
CA GLU A 61 14.51 13.36 1.99
C GLU A 61 13.03 13.39 1.58
N PRO A 62 12.56 14.52 1.07
CA PRO A 62 11.18 14.60 0.61
C PRO A 62 10.96 13.76 -0.65
N PHE A 63 9.78 13.22 -0.80
CA PHE A 63 9.43 12.45 -1.98
C PHE A 63 7.94 12.63 -2.27
N ILE A 64 7.62 12.89 -3.52
CA ILE A 64 6.24 13.04 -3.97
C ILE A 64 5.88 11.78 -4.74
N GLY A 65 4.99 11.00 -4.27
CA GLY A 65 4.63 9.77 -4.97
C GLY A 65 3.78 8.86 -4.14
N PHE A 66 3.85 9.04 -2.83
CA PHE A 66 3.03 8.29 -1.91
C PHE A 66 1.86 9.17 -1.48
N GLY A 67 0.65 8.70 -1.63
CA GLY A 67 -0.50 9.51 -1.25
C GLY A 67 -1.80 8.75 -1.40
N ASP A 68 -2.89 9.48 -1.39
CA ASP A 68 -4.22 8.90 -1.55
C ASP A 68 -4.53 8.72 -3.03
N LEU A 69 -4.85 7.49 -3.40
CA LEU A 69 -5.12 7.13 -4.79
C LEU A 69 -6.51 6.53 -4.88
N PHE A 70 -7.19 6.82 -5.97
CA PHE A 70 -8.47 6.21 -6.27
C PHE A 70 -8.40 5.55 -7.64
N PHE A 71 -8.85 4.31 -7.71
CA PHE A 71 -8.92 3.58 -8.98
C PHE A 71 -10.36 3.17 -9.23
N PRO A 72 -10.95 3.61 -10.36
CA PRO A 72 -12.30 3.14 -10.69
C PRO A 72 -12.29 1.62 -10.82
N MET A 73 -13.38 0.99 -10.41
CA MET A 73 -13.40 -0.47 -10.35
C MET A 73 -13.10 -1.12 -11.71
N TRP A 74 -13.50 -0.50 -12.81
CA TRP A 74 -13.27 -1.10 -14.12
C TRP A 74 -11.77 -1.22 -14.45
N ARG A 75 -10.93 -0.44 -13.78
CA ARG A 75 -9.47 -0.54 -13.99
C ARG A 75 -8.82 -1.61 -13.13
N VAL A 76 -9.50 -2.12 -12.14
CA VAL A 76 -8.90 -3.06 -11.19
C VAL A 76 -8.95 -4.47 -11.77
N GLU A 77 -7.78 -5.04 -12.00
CA GLU A 77 -7.69 -6.42 -12.46
C GLU A 77 -7.63 -7.37 -11.27
N ARG A 78 -6.89 -7.01 -10.23
CA ARG A 78 -6.68 -7.90 -9.10
C ARG A 78 -6.15 -7.12 -7.90
N ILE A 79 -6.55 -7.54 -6.71
CA ILE A 79 -6.00 -7.05 -5.46
C ILE A 79 -5.44 -8.27 -4.72
N SER A 80 -4.17 -8.20 -4.34
CA SER A 80 -3.50 -9.29 -3.62
C SER A 80 -2.94 -8.78 -2.32
N ARG A 81 -2.87 -9.65 -1.31
CA ARG A 81 -2.19 -9.27 -0.09
C ARG A 81 -0.71 -9.08 -0.36
N ASP A 82 -0.12 -8.14 0.34
CA ASP A 82 1.32 -7.96 0.37
C ASP A 82 1.88 -8.99 1.33
N GLU A 83 2.48 -10.04 0.83
CA GLU A 83 2.99 -11.16 1.63
C GLU A 83 4.40 -11.51 1.22
N ALA A 84 5.17 -12.00 2.19
CA ALA A 84 6.47 -12.59 1.87
C ALA A 84 6.25 -13.88 1.11
N ALA A 85 7.11 -14.18 0.16
CA ALA A 85 6.99 -15.38 -0.64
C ALA A 85 8.36 -15.82 -1.15
N GLY A 86 8.67 -17.11 -0.97
CA GLY A 86 9.89 -17.67 -1.52
C GLY A 86 11.16 -17.00 -1.04
N GLY A 87 11.21 -16.58 0.19
CA GLY A 87 12.38 -15.89 0.73
C GLY A 87 12.43 -14.40 0.41
N VAL A 88 11.50 -13.90 -0.39
CA VAL A 88 11.41 -12.48 -0.68
C VAL A 88 10.46 -11.83 0.33
N PRO A 89 10.92 -10.81 1.07
CA PRO A 89 10.05 -10.17 2.06
C PRO A 89 8.92 -9.40 1.41
N SER A 90 7.84 -9.19 2.15
CA SER A 90 6.76 -8.33 1.67
C SER A 90 7.29 -6.91 1.50
N PHE A 91 6.56 -6.09 0.74
CA PHE A 91 6.94 -4.68 0.63
C PHE A 91 6.86 -3.98 1.98
N TYR A 92 5.87 -4.35 2.80
CA TYR A 92 5.75 -3.82 4.15
C TYR A 92 7.02 -4.11 4.96
N GLU A 93 7.51 -5.34 4.92
CA GLU A 93 8.73 -5.70 5.60
C GLU A 93 9.95 -4.98 5.05
N GLN A 94 9.99 -4.79 3.73
CA GLN A 94 11.10 -4.07 3.12
C GLN A 94 11.18 -2.63 3.60
N VAL A 95 10.01 -1.97 3.73
CA VAL A 95 9.98 -0.61 4.27
C VAL A 95 10.56 -0.58 5.67
N GLU A 96 10.12 -1.50 6.52
CA GLU A 96 10.59 -1.56 7.89
C GLU A 96 12.10 -1.78 7.98
N ARG A 97 12.60 -2.73 7.19
CA ARG A 97 14.02 -3.06 7.20
C ARG A 97 14.89 -1.94 6.66
N ARG A 98 14.42 -1.27 5.63
CA ARG A 98 15.23 -0.28 4.91
C ARG A 98 15.16 1.11 5.53
N THR A 99 14.06 1.44 6.21
CA THR A 99 13.88 2.78 6.79
C THR A 99 13.93 2.81 8.30
N GLY A 100 13.72 1.68 8.96
CA GLY A 100 13.60 1.64 10.41
C GLY A 100 12.25 2.09 10.93
N HIS A 101 11.31 2.34 10.03
CA HIS A 101 9.95 2.77 10.38
C HIS A 101 8.94 1.81 9.80
N THR A 102 7.82 1.64 10.49
CA THR A 102 6.72 0.87 9.94
C THR A 102 5.91 1.79 9.02
N ILE A 103 5.15 1.17 8.13
CA ILE A 103 4.28 1.96 7.25
C ILE A 103 3.25 2.73 8.08
N ASP A 104 2.80 2.17 9.19
CA ASP A 104 1.85 2.84 10.06
C ASP A 104 2.43 4.12 10.64
N GLU A 105 3.71 4.08 11.05
CA GLU A 105 4.39 5.27 11.54
C GLU A 105 4.49 6.33 10.45
N LEU A 106 4.85 5.92 9.25
CA LEU A 106 4.99 6.85 8.14
C LEU A 106 3.66 7.50 7.78
N LEU A 107 2.58 6.74 7.82
CA LEU A 107 1.25 7.28 7.53
C LEU A 107 0.81 8.29 8.58
N ARG A 108 1.11 8.02 9.85
CA ARG A 108 0.76 8.96 10.91
C ARG A 108 1.52 10.27 10.77
N THR A 109 2.80 10.18 10.45
CA THR A 109 3.62 11.37 10.26
C THR A 109 3.10 12.21 9.10
N ASP A 110 2.75 11.55 8.00
CA ASP A 110 2.20 12.22 6.85
C ASP A 110 0.89 12.93 7.20
N SER A 111 0.02 12.27 7.95
CA SER A 111 -1.24 12.87 8.39
C SER A 111 -1.00 14.07 9.30
N SER A 112 -0.01 13.98 10.17
CA SER A 112 0.33 15.10 11.05
C SER A 112 0.79 16.31 10.26
N ASP A 113 1.54 16.08 9.21
CA ASP A 113 2.08 17.17 8.40
C ASP A 113 0.97 17.93 7.68
N THR A 114 -0.14 17.28 7.39
CA THR A 114 -1.22 17.95 6.70
C THR A 114 -2.16 18.69 7.64
N ALA A 115 -2.04 18.44 8.88
CA ALA A 115 -2.86 19.13 9.85
C ALA A 115 -2.32 20.54 10.13
#